data_940e6d40d272c657de0854f1a397cc6a
#
_entry.id   940e6d40d272c657de0854f1a397cc6a
#
_cell.length_a   1.000
_cell.length_b   1.000
_cell.length_c   1.000
_cell.angle_alpha   90.00
_cell.angle_beta   90.00
_cell.angle_gamma   90.00
#
_symmetry.space_group_name_H-M   'P 1'
#
loop_
_entity.id
_entity.type
_entity.pdbx_description
1 polymer ?
#
loop_
_entity_poly.entity_id
_entity_poly.type
_entity_poly.pdbx_seq_one_letter_code
_entity_poly.pdbx_strand_id
1 'polypeptide(L)'
;LDVLIGSLLGDGRLECRSVGKRQPITARFRVHHGEKQKEYVFWKYEMLNHFVSRKPQEITWENPKRNLREVSWYFHTRSSAELGIIYHYFYQGGLKILPETIDRFINPRSLAIWFMDDGSNSGTNFTINTHSFSLEEQKRVITLFKEQFGITGTIVKDRTKFKIAFGAGEYQKLAHIIQPHLIPSMNYKIVNPRNDFSNILLGGVAPILRRDS
;
A
#
# COMPACT_ATOMS: atom_id res chain seq x y z
N LEU A 1 13.30 5.11 -0.54
CA LEU A 1 12.32 5.83 -1.37
C LEU A 1 11.04 4.98 -1.57
N ASP A 2 11.15 3.69 -1.92
CA ASP A 2 10.02 2.81 -2.28
C ASP A 2 8.94 2.74 -1.19
N VAL A 3 9.35 2.68 0.10
CA VAL A 3 8.41 2.69 1.24
C VAL A 3 7.58 3.97 1.25
N LEU A 4 8.21 5.10 0.99
CA LEU A 4 7.53 6.39 0.96
C LEU A 4 6.57 6.48 -0.23
N ILE A 5 7.03 6.15 -1.43
CA ILE A 5 6.21 6.21 -2.67
C ILE A 5 5.03 5.24 -2.58
N GLY A 6 5.28 3.96 -2.29
CA GLY A 6 4.21 2.97 -2.17
C GLY A 6 3.17 3.34 -1.12
N SER A 7 3.62 3.84 0.04
CA SER A 7 2.68 4.30 1.08
C SER A 7 1.95 5.58 0.71
N LEU A 8 2.57 6.51 -0.03
CA LEU A 8 1.87 7.71 -0.50
C LEU A 8 0.83 7.41 -1.58
N LEU A 9 1.04 6.37 -2.37
CA LEU A 9 -0.01 5.86 -3.27
C LEU A 9 -1.16 5.21 -2.49
N GLY A 10 -0.85 4.61 -1.32
CA GLY A 10 -1.79 3.96 -0.41
C GLY A 10 -2.22 4.85 0.79
N ASP A 11 -2.22 4.24 1.98
CA ASP A 11 -2.72 4.82 3.23
C ASP A 11 -1.81 5.89 3.86
N GLY A 12 -0.54 5.96 3.43
CA GLY A 12 0.41 6.95 3.93
C GLY A 12 0.05 8.37 3.53
N ARG A 13 0.42 9.34 4.37
CA ARG A 13 0.16 10.74 4.06
C ARG A 13 1.31 11.65 4.48
N LEU A 14 1.46 12.75 3.75
CA LEU A 14 2.28 13.88 4.16
C LEU A 14 1.43 14.92 4.86
N GLU A 15 1.91 15.39 5.99
CA GLU A 15 1.30 16.45 6.77
C GLU A 15 2.16 17.72 6.66
N CYS A 16 1.63 18.73 6.00
CA CYS A 16 2.25 20.04 5.86
C CYS A 16 1.43 21.08 6.62
N ARG A 17 2.03 21.65 7.68
CA ARG A 17 1.38 22.70 8.50
C ARG A 17 1.71 24.11 8.05
N SER A 18 2.64 24.25 7.11
CA SER A 18 3.18 25.55 6.68
C SER A 18 2.78 25.97 5.28
N VAL A 19 1.80 25.30 4.64
CA VAL A 19 1.32 25.69 3.32
C VAL A 19 0.82 27.13 3.35
N GLY A 20 1.39 27.96 2.46
CA GLY A 20 1.07 29.39 2.37
C GLY A 20 1.60 30.27 3.48
N LYS A 21 2.34 29.74 4.48
CA LYS A 21 2.81 30.52 5.63
C LYS A 21 4.32 30.74 5.71
N ARG A 22 5.11 29.79 5.21
CA ARG A 22 6.58 29.80 5.29
C ARG A 22 7.21 29.16 4.05
N GLN A 23 8.42 29.63 3.72
CA GLN A 23 9.28 29.02 2.72
C GLN A 23 10.64 28.72 3.38
N PRO A 24 11.29 27.55 3.15
CA PRO A 24 10.74 26.43 2.36
C PRO A 24 9.57 25.74 3.08
N ILE A 25 8.66 25.18 2.31
CA ILE A 25 7.57 24.35 2.86
C ILE A 25 8.20 23.07 3.42
N THR A 26 7.83 22.71 4.65
CA THR A 26 8.25 21.48 5.30
C THR A 26 7.05 20.56 5.52
N ALA A 27 7.24 19.27 5.33
CA ALA A 27 6.24 18.26 5.62
C ALA A 27 6.84 17.12 6.45
N ARG A 28 5.97 16.36 7.10
CA ARG A 28 6.32 15.09 7.74
C ARG A 28 5.47 13.98 7.15
N PHE A 29 6.06 12.79 7.07
CA PHE A 29 5.34 11.60 6.64
C PHE A 29 4.70 10.91 7.84
N ARG A 30 3.45 10.48 7.70
CA ARG A 30 2.71 9.74 8.71
C ARG A 30 2.31 8.36 8.19
N VAL A 31 2.56 7.34 9.03
CA VAL A 31 2.06 5.98 8.92
C VAL A 31 1.07 5.74 10.04
N HIS A 32 -0.08 5.10 9.74
CA HIS A 32 -1.09 4.77 10.73
C HIS A 32 -1.94 3.58 10.26
N HIS A 33 -1.91 2.48 10.99
CA HIS A 33 -2.70 1.27 10.69
C HIS A 33 -3.32 0.69 11.98
N GLY A 34 -4.35 -0.13 11.81
CA GLY A 34 -4.99 -0.84 12.92
C GLY A 34 -4.10 -1.92 13.53
N GLU A 35 -4.51 -2.45 14.69
CA GLU A 35 -3.77 -3.45 15.48
C GLU A 35 -3.32 -4.67 14.65
N LYS A 36 -4.18 -5.17 13.76
CA LYS A 36 -3.85 -6.31 12.88
C LYS A 36 -2.64 -6.09 11.97
N GLN A 37 -2.27 -4.83 11.75
CA GLN A 37 -1.14 -4.43 10.91
C GLN A 37 -0.01 -3.80 11.72
N LYS A 38 0.05 -4.05 13.03
CA LYS A 38 1.10 -3.56 13.93
C LYS A 38 2.50 -3.87 13.41
N GLU A 39 2.76 -5.13 13.05
CA GLU A 39 4.06 -5.56 12.51
C GLU A 39 4.45 -4.77 11.25
N TYR A 40 3.47 -4.47 10.40
CA TYR A 40 3.69 -3.66 9.20
C TYR A 40 4.05 -2.21 9.53
N VAL A 41 3.45 -1.61 10.56
CA VAL A 41 3.86 -0.29 11.06
C VAL A 41 5.29 -0.30 11.57
N PHE A 42 5.67 -1.34 12.35
CA PHE A 42 7.04 -1.47 12.87
C PHE A 42 8.04 -1.72 11.75
N TRP A 43 7.70 -2.54 10.75
CA TRP A 43 8.56 -2.73 9.58
C TRP A 43 8.79 -1.42 8.80
N LYS A 44 7.73 -0.63 8.55
CA LYS A 44 7.89 0.70 7.93
C LYS A 44 8.76 1.62 8.78
N TYR A 45 8.60 1.55 10.10
CA TYR A 45 9.43 2.31 11.03
C TYR A 45 10.92 1.93 10.89
N GLU A 46 11.26 0.65 10.88
CA GLU A 46 12.66 0.21 10.71
C GLU A 46 13.26 0.69 9.38
N MET A 47 12.48 0.66 8.30
CA MET A 47 12.89 1.18 7.00
C MET A 47 13.13 2.70 6.99
N LEU A 48 12.51 3.44 7.89
CA LEU A 48 12.52 4.91 7.96
C LEU A 48 13.11 5.45 9.27
N ASN A 49 13.70 4.62 10.11
CA ASN A 49 14.12 4.95 11.48
C ASN A 49 15.03 6.19 11.56
N HIS A 50 15.93 6.38 10.58
CA HIS A 50 16.81 7.56 10.51
C HIS A 50 16.05 8.89 10.39
N PHE A 51 14.81 8.84 9.91
CA PHE A 51 13.96 10.03 9.76
C PHE A 51 12.95 10.20 10.89
N VAL A 52 12.88 9.24 11.83
CA VAL A 52 11.86 9.20 12.88
C VAL A 52 12.51 9.49 14.24
N SER A 53 11.86 10.30 15.07
CA SER A 53 12.37 10.66 16.40
C SER A 53 11.83 9.77 17.52
N ARG A 54 10.71 9.11 17.32
CA ARG A 54 10.03 8.29 18.32
C ARG A 54 9.54 6.98 17.72
N LYS A 55 9.68 5.88 18.47
CA LYS A 55 9.14 4.58 18.07
C LYS A 55 7.62 4.66 17.80
N PRO A 56 7.05 3.71 17.04
CA PRO A 56 5.62 3.64 16.85
C PRO A 56 4.85 3.66 18.18
N GLN A 57 3.76 4.41 18.21
CA GLN A 57 2.92 4.62 19.39
C GLN A 57 1.55 3.98 19.16
N GLU A 58 0.99 3.43 20.22
CA GLU A 58 -0.38 2.94 20.27
C GLU A 58 -1.36 4.11 20.49
N ILE A 59 -2.49 4.05 19.81
CA ILE A 59 -3.68 4.85 20.11
C ILE A 59 -4.82 3.89 20.35
N THR A 60 -5.48 4.07 21.46
CA THR A 60 -6.74 3.40 21.78
C THR A 60 -7.87 4.41 21.75
N TRP A 61 -8.97 4.03 21.13
CA TRP A 61 -10.19 4.84 21.15
C TRP A 61 -11.43 3.94 21.20
N GLU A 62 -12.49 4.44 21.80
CA GLU A 62 -13.77 3.75 21.84
C GLU A 62 -14.60 4.16 20.62
N ASN A 63 -15.04 3.17 19.86
CA ASN A 63 -15.92 3.40 18.72
C ASN A 63 -17.38 3.42 19.23
N PRO A 64 -18.02 4.59 19.35
CA PRO A 64 -19.36 4.69 19.93
C PRO A 64 -20.45 4.00 19.11
N LYS A 65 -20.21 3.81 17.79
CA LYS A 65 -21.15 3.12 16.90
C LYS A 65 -21.12 1.61 17.04
N ARG A 66 -20.00 1.05 17.46
CA ARG A 66 -19.78 -0.40 17.57
C ARG A 66 -19.67 -0.88 19.01
N ASN A 67 -19.59 0.05 19.95
CA ASN A 67 -19.29 -0.22 21.36
C ASN A 67 -18.05 -1.10 21.54
N LEU A 68 -17.01 -0.83 20.74
CA LEU A 68 -15.77 -1.59 20.70
C LEU A 68 -14.58 -0.65 20.94
N ARG A 69 -13.64 -1.14 21.74
CA ARG A 69 -12.33 -0.54 21.86
C ARG A 69 -11.48 -0.91 20.65
N GLU A 70 -11.09 0.09 19.88
CA GLU A 70 -10.22 -0.08 18.72
C GLU A 70 -8.81 0.39 19.06
N VAL A 71 -7.82 -0.38 18.62
CA VAL A 71 -6.39 -0.12 18.79
C VAL A 71 -5.76 0.11 17.44
N SER A 72 -4.88 1.09 17.34
CA SER A 72 -4.10 1.40 16.14
C SER A 72 -2.69 1.86 16.52
N TRP A 73 -1.78 1.76 15.54
CA TRP A 73 -0.37 2.09 15.69
C TRP A 73 0.03 3.14 14.67
N TYR A 74 0.85 4.11 15.08
CA TYR A 74 1.31 5.17 14.20
C TYR A 74 2.71 5.64 14.54
N PHE A 75 3.36 6.26 13.57
CA PHE A 75 4.53 7.10 13.77
C PHE A 75 4.57 8.24 12.76
N HIS A 76 5.45 9.20 13.03
CA HIS A 76 5.76 10.30 12.11
C HIS A 76 7.25 10.42 11.91
N THR A 77 7.66 10.81 10.71
CA THR A 77 9.02 11.31 10.50
C THR A 77 9.18 12.71 11.11
N ARG A 78 10.41 13.16 11.24
CA ARG A 78 10.69 14.59 11.41
C ARG A 78 10.19 15.36 10.20
N SER A 79 9.81 16.62 10.41
CA SER A 79 9.49 17.51 9.30
C SER A 79 10.76 17.93 8.57
N SER A 80 10.74 17.91 7.25
CA SER A 80 11.89 18.34 6.45
C SER A 80 11.43 19.04 5.16
N ALA A 81 12.34 19.80 4.54
CA ALA A 81 12.10 20.47 3.26
C ALA A 81 12.00 19.47 2.10
N GLU A 82 12.77 18.37 2.16
CA GLU A 82 12.71 17.28 1.17
C GLU A 82 11.32 16.66 1.12
N LEU A 83 10.72 16.40 2.29
CA LEU A 83 9.32 15.95 2.36
C LEU A 83 8.34 17.03 1.92
N GLY A 84 8.69 18.30 2.09
CA GLY A 84 7.94 19.43 1.53
C GLY A 84 7.93 19.43 0.01
N ILE A 85 9.06 19.11 -0.64
CA ILE A 85 9.12 18.93 -2.10
C ILE A 85 8.21 17.77 -2.53
N ILE A 86 8.30 16.63 -1.85
CA ILE A 86 7.44 15.47 -2.16
C ILE A 86 5.97 15.79 -1.92
N TYR A 87 5.64 16.61 -0.93
CA TYR A 87 4.28 17.10 -0.73
C TYR A 87 3.73 17.81 -1.98
N HIS A 88 4.49 18.66 -2.62
CA HIS A 88 4.07 19.35 -3.83
C HIS A 88 3.81 18.41 -5.02
N TYR A 89 4.51 17.27 -5.08
CA TYR A 89 4.25 16.24 -6.11
C TYR A 89 2.95 15.48 -5.86
N PHE A 90 2.61 15.20 -4.60
CA PHE A 90 1.49 14.34 -4.24
C PHE A 90 0.23 15.09 -3.79
N TYR A 91 0.29 16.41 -3.65
CA TYR A 91 -0.84 17.19 -3.14
C TYR A 91 -1.04 18.50 -3.92
N GLN A 92 -2.27 18.74 -4.32
CA GLN A 92 -2.73 19.99 -4.92
C GLN A 92 -3.94 20.51 -4.15
N GLY A 93 -3.88 21.75 -3.67
CA GLY A 93 -4.97 22.32 -2.86
C GLY A 93 -5.28 21.52 -1.59
N GLY A 94 -4.31 20.76 -1.04
CA GLY A 94 -4.49 19.89 0.10
C GLY A 94 -5.11 18.53 -0.21
N LEU A 95 -5.50 18.27 -1.45
CA LEU A 95 -5.99 16.97 -1.92
C LEU A 95 -4.84 16.13 -2.47
N LYS A 96 -4.84 14.83 -2.17
CA LYS A 96 -3.88 13.90 -2.72
C LYS A 96 -4.16 13.72 -4.22
N ILE A 97 -3.11 13.78 -5.03
CA ILE A 97 -3.13 13.57 -6.48
C ILE A 97 -2.13 12.50 -6.88
N LEU A 98 -2.31 11.92 -8.06
CA LEU A 98 -1.32 11.04 -8.68
C LEU A 98 -0.28 11.91 -9.41
N PRO A 99 1.01 11.90 -8.99
CA PRO A 99 2.04 12.67 -9.69
C PRO A 99 2.12 12.34 -11.17
N GLU A 100 2.38 13.35 -12.02
CA GLU A 100 2.51 13.13 -13.47
C GLU A 100 3.68 12.19 -13.81
N THR A 101 4.76 12.27 -13.05
CA THR A 101 5.99 11.52 -13.26
C THR A 101 6.08 10.27 -12.36
N ILE A 102 4.95 9.74 -11.89
CA ILE A 102 4.93 8.58 -10.97
C ILE A 102 5.57 7.33 -11.60
N ASP A 103 5.51 7.21 -12.92
CA ASP A 103 6.13 6.17 -13.72
C ASP A 103 7.65 6.00 -13.44
N ARG A 104 8.33 7.08 -13.09
CA ARG A 104 9.77 7.09 -12.76
C ARG A 104 10.08 6.54 -11.37
N PHE A 105 9.10 6.43 -10.50
CA PHE A 105 9.29 6.10 -9.09
C PHE A 105 8.60 4.80 -8.67
N ILE A 106 7.66 4.31 -9.48
CA ILE A 106 7.01 3.04 -9.18
C ILE A 106 7.88 1.88 -9.67
N ASN A 107 8.01 0.86 -8.81
CA ASN A 107 8.74 -0.36 -9.09
C ASN A 107 8.07 -1.54 -8.34
N PRO A 108 8.48 -2.80 -8.51
CA PRO A 108 7.86 -3.94 -7.84
C PRO A 108 7.73 -3.77 -6.31
N ARG A 109 8.73 -3.18 -5.66
CA ARG A 109 8.71 -2.98 -4.20
C ARG A 109 7.72 -1.90 -3.78
N SER A 110 7.69 -0.75 -4.44
CA SER A 110 6.72 0.31 -4.15
C SER A 110 5.29 -0.14 -4.49
N LEU A 111 5.10 -0.94 -5.56
CA LEU A 111 3.82 -1.57 -5.89
C LEU A 111 3.37 -2.55 -4.79
N ALA A 112 4.28 -3.39 -4.27
CA ALA A 112 3.98 -4.29 -3.16
C ALA A 112 3.54 -3.52 -1.90
N ILE A 113 4.20 -2.41 -1.58
CA ILE A 113 3.84 -1.57 -0.44
C ILE A 113 2.47 -0.92 -0.65
N TRP A 114 2.20 -0.40 -1.84
CA TRP A 114 0.86 0.11 -2.17
C TRP A 114 -0.20 -0.98 -2.04
N PHE A 115 0.09 -2.20 -2.52
CA PHE A 115 -0.83 -3.32 -2.37
C PHE A 115 -1.01 -3.75 -0.90
N MET A 116 0.05 -3.74 -0.09
CA MET A 116 -0.05 -3.98 1.35
C MET A 116 -0.95 -2.95 2.05
N ASP A 117 -0.92 -1.69 1.63
CA ASP A 117 -1.81 -0.66 2.15
C ASP A 117 -3.25 -0.89 1.66
N ASP A 118 -3.49 -0.77 0.37
CA ASP A 118 -4.81 -0.63 -0.26
C ASP A 118 -5.30 -1.85 -1.04
N GLY A 119 -4.46 -2.88 -1.18
CA GLY A 119 -4.83 -4.10 -1.88
C GLY A 119 -5.82 -4.95 -1.08
N SER A 120 -6.75 -5.59 -1.78
CA SER A 120 -7.63 -6.61 -1.22
C SER A 120 -7.83 -7.78 -2.17
N ASN A 121 -8.03 -8.96 -1.58
CA ASN A 121 -8.28 -10.21 -2.27
C ASN A 121 -9.67 -10.72 -1.91
N SER A 122 -10.53 -10.90 -2.90
CA SER A 122 -11.87 -11.45 -2.72
C SER A 122 -11.97 -12.94 -3.06
N GLY A 123 -10.84 -13.60 -3.31
CA GLY A 123 -10.76 -15.00 -3.71
C GLY A 123 -10.91 -15.25 -5.20
N THR A 124 -11.51 -14.35 -5.95
CA THR A 124 -11.64 -14.42 -7.42
C THR A 124 -10.99 -13.25 -8.12
N ASN A 125 -10.87 -12.13 -7.44
CA ASN A 125 -10.34 -10.89 -7.97
C ASN A 125 -9.46 -10.19 -6.95
N PHE A 126 -8.45 -9.48 -7.44
CA PHE A 126 -7.73 -8.48 -6.66
C PHE A 126 -8.25 -7.10 -6.97
N THR A 127 -8.23 -6.25 -5.95
CA THR A 127 -8.50 -4.83 -6.14
C THR A 127 -7.45 -4.01 -5.41
N ILE A 128 -7.15 -2.84 -5.96
CA ILE A 128 -6.41 -1.78 -5.25
C ILE A 128 -7.39 -0.63 -5.05
N ASN A 129 -7.52 -0.19 -3.81
CA ASN A 129 -8.34 0.96 -3.47
C ASN A 129 -7.64 2.23 -3.97
N THR A 130 -8.28 2.90 -4.91
CA THR A 130 -7.79 4.13 -5.55
C THR A 130 -8.77 5.28 -5.35
N HIS A 131 -9.59 5.25 -4.29
CA HIS A 131 -10.64 6.21 -4.00
C HIS A 131 -10.16 7.66 -3.81
N SER A 132 -8.89 7.86 -3.53
CA SER A 132 -8.28 9.19 -3.41
C SER A 132 -7.96 9.82 -4.76
N PHE A 133 -7.93 9.04 -5.83
CA PHE A 133 -7.58 9.49 -7.17
C PHE A 133 -8.83 9.72 -8.03
N SER A 134 -8.77 10.72 -8.90
CA SER A 134 -9.79 10.99 -9.90
C SER A 134 -9.89 9.85 -10.93
N LEU A 135 -10.97 9.84 -11.71
CA LEU A 135 -11.16 8.83 -12.76
C LEU A 135 -10.02 8.87 -13.81
N GLU A 136 -9.56 10.06 -14.17
CA GLU A 136 -8.47 10.23 -15.13
C GLU A 136 -7.14 9.72 -14.56
N GLU A 137 -6.87 10.00 -13.30
CA GLU A 137 -5.70 9.46 -12.62
C GLU A 137 -5.75 7.93 -12.53
N GLN A 138 -6.91 7.33 -12.27
CA GLN A 138 -7.08 5.88 -12.27
C GLN A 138 -6.84 5.26 -13.65
N LYS A 139 -7.26 5.91 -14.74
CA LYS A 139 -6.92 5.48 -16.11
C LYS A 139 -5.40 5.50 -16.35
N ARG A 140 -4.72 6.55 -15.87
CA ARG A 140 -3.25 6.62 -15.93
C ARG A 140 -2.58 5.49 -15.14
N VAL A 141 -3.10 5.13 -13.97
CA VAL A 141 -2.61 3.98 -13.20
C VAL A 141 -2.75 2.67 -13.99
N ILE A 142 -3.87 2.46 -14.68
CA ILE A 142 -4.07 1.26 -15.53
C ILE A 142 -3.04 1.23 -16.67
N THR A 143 -2.83 2.35 -17.34
CA THR A 143 -1.82 2.46 -18.40
C THR A 143 -0.43 2.15 -17.86
N LEU A 144 -0.05 2.74 -16.74
CA LEU A 144 1.21 2.50 -16.04
C LEU A 144 1.40 1.01 -15.69
N PHE A 145 0.37 0.34 -15.15
CA PHE A 145 0.44 -1.07 -14.81
C PHE A 145 0.65 -1.95 -16.04
N LYS A 146 -0.01 -1.61 -17.15
CA LYS A 146 0.15 -2.32 -18.42
C LYS A 146 1.56 -2.15 -18.98
N GLU A 147 2.07 -0.93 -18.99
CA GLU A 147 3.38 -0.61 -19.60
C GLU A 147 4.55 -1.12 -18.76
N GLN A 148 4.52 -0.96 -17.44
CA GLN A 148 5.64 -1.32 -16.57
C GLN A 148 5.60 -2.77 -16.07
N PHE A 149 4.42 -3.33 -15.86
CA PHE A 149 4.27 -4.62 -15.22
C PHE A 149 3.56 -5.67 -16.09
N GLY A 150 3.06 -5.29 -17.27
CA GLY A 150 2.30 -6.19 -18.14
C GLY A 150 0.97 -6.65 -17.51
N ILE A 151 0.40 -5.86 -16.57
CA ILE A 151 -0.83 -6.18 -15.85
C ILE A 151 -1.95 -5.29 -16.36
N THR A 152 -3.08 -5.90 -16.69
CA THR A 152 -4.27 -5.18 -17.14
C THR A 152 -5.31 -5.10 -16.03
N GLY A 153 -5.60 -3.88 -15.59
CA GLY A 153 -6.68 -3.59 -14.62
C GLY A 153 -7.92 -3.02 -15.30
N THR A 154 -9.03 -3.03 -14.58
CA THR A 154 -10.29 -2.39 -14.97
C THR A 154 -10.78 -1.49 -13.85
N ILE A 155 -11.39 -0.37 -14.21
CA ILE A 155 -12.02 0.53 -13.23
C ILE A 155 -13.40 -0.05 -12.91
N VAL A 156 -13.66 -0.29 -11.64
CA VAL A 156 -14.94 -0.79 -11.14
C VAL A 156 -15.54 0.19 -10.13
N LYS A 157 -16.87 0.28 -10.13
CA LYS A 157 -17.60 1.10 -9.17
C LYS A 157 -17.55 0.46 -7.78
N ASP A 158 -17.27 1.27 -6.78
CA ASP A 158 -17.31 0.90 -5.36
C ASP A 158 -18.10 1.96 -4.59
N ARG A 159 -19.39 1.69 -4.35
CA ARG A 159 -20.36 2.64 -3.77
C ARG A 159 -20.45 3.93 -4.62
N THR A 160 -19.96 5.05 -4.09
CA THR A 160 -19.96 6.37 -4.76
C THR A 160 -18.64 6.68 -5.46
N LYS A 161 -17.63 5.82 -5.35
CA LYS A 161 -16.28 5.99 -5.90
C LYS A 161 -15.92 4.87 -6.86
N PHE A 162 -14.69 4.90 -7.34
CA PHE A 162 -14.13 3.89 -8.22
C PHE A 162 -12.82 3.35 -7.65
N LYS A 163 -12.51 2.10 -7.97
CA LYS A 163 -11.26 1.43 -7.65
C LYS A 163 -10.79 0.58 -8.83
N ILE A 164 -9.55 0.11 -8.79
CA ILE A 164 -8.99 -0.75 -9.84
C ILE A 164 -9.13 -2.21 -9.42
N ALA A 165 -9.66 -3.04 -10.32
CA ALA A 165 -9.80 -4.47 -10.16
C ALA A 165 -8.95 -5.22 -11.20
N PHE A 166 -8.45 -6.38 -10.82
CA PHE A 166 -7.66 -7.29 -11.65
C PHE A 166 -8.36 -8.63 -11.69
N GLY A 167 -8.66 -9.12 -12.90
CA GLY A 167 -9.26 -10.44 -13.09
C GLY A 167 -8.31 -11.58 -12.73
N ALA A 168 -8.84 -12.80 -12.68
CA ALA A 168 -8.10 -13.99 -12.25
C ALA A 168 -6.81 -14.24 -13.04
N GLY A 169 -6.79 -13.95 -14.35
CA GLY A 169 -5.58 -14.09 -15.18
C GLY A 169 -4.46 -13.10 -14.84
N GLU A 170 -4.82 -11.90 -14.37
CA GLU A 170 -3.85 -10.87 -14.01
C GLU A 170 -3.36 -11.02 -12.56
N TYR A 171 -4.10 -11.75 -11.75
CA TYR A 171 -3.75 -12.03 -10.37
C TYR A 171 -2.39 -12.68 -10.21
N GLN A 172 -2.14 -13.75 -10.97
CA GLN A 172 -0.89 -14.51 -10.87
C GLN A 172 0.32 -13.63 -11.22
N LYS A 173 0.18 -12.77 -12.24
CA LYS A 173 1.23 -11.82 -12.61
C LYS A 173 1.50 -10.83 -11.49
N LEU A 174 0.44 -10.20 -10.95
CA LEU A 174 0.56 -9.27 -9.84
C LEU A 174 1.19 -9.94 -8.62
N ALA A 175 0.67 -11.11 -8.22
CA ALA A 175 1.20 -11.86 -7.08
C ALA A 175 2.68 -12.21 -7.25
N HIS A 176 3.08 -12.69 -8.44
CA HIS A 176 4.48 -13.00 -8.74
C HIS A 176 5.40 -11.78 -8.61
N ILE A 177 4.95 -10.61 -9.05
CA ILE A 177 5.73 -9.37 -8.99
C ILE A 177 5.89 -8.88 -7.55
N ILE A 178 4.81 -8.88 -6.75
CA ILE A 178 4.82 -8.27 -5.43
C ILE A 178 5.26 -9.20 -4.31
N GLN A 179 5.07 -10.52 -4.47
CA GLN A 179 5.36 -11.52 -3.42
C GLN A 179 6.78 -11.42 -2.83
N PRO A 180 7.87 -11.24 -3.62
CA PRO A 180 9.22 -11.12 -3.07
C PRO A 180 9.42 -9.91 -2.15
N HIS A 181 8.49 -8.97 -2.17
CA HIS A 181 8.56 -7.70 -1.45
C HIS A 181 7.53 -7.59 -0.32
N LEU A 182 6.67 -8.59 -0.15
CA LEU A 182 5.72 -8.64 0.95
C LEU A 182 6.43 -9.03 2.25
N ILE A 183 5.97 -8.47 3.36
CA ILE A 183 6.37 -8.96 4.68
C ILE A 183 5.49 -10.14 5.09
N PRO A 184 5.99 -11.09 5.90
CA PRO A 184 5.25 -12.30 6.26
C PRO A 184 3.84 -12.03 6.82
N SER A 185 3.70 -11.03 7.69
CA SER A 185 2.41 -10.66 8.29
C SER A 185 1.38 -10.11 7.30
N MET A 186 1.80 -9.74 6.08
CA MET A 186 0.92 -9.21 5.03
C MET A 186 0.64 -10.24 3.90
N ASN A 187 1.19 -11.45 3.98
CA ASN A 187 0.97 -12.50 2.98
C ASN A 187 -0.50 -12.87 2.79
N TYR A 188 -1.33 -12.68 3.82
CA TYR A 188 -2.78 -12.91 3.72
C TYR A 188 -3.46 -12.09 2.60
N LYS A 189 -2.83 -11.01 2.16
CA LYS A 189 -3.38 -10.18 1.07
C LYS A 189 -3.29 -10.83 -0.30
N ILE A 190 -2.37 -11.79 -0.48
CA ILE A 190 -2.22 -12.53 -1.74
C ILE A 190 -2.65 -14.00 -1.62
N VAL A 191 -2.86 -14.53 -0.42
CA VAL A 191 -3.36 -15.89 -0.25
C VAL A 191 -4.83 -15.93 -0.58
N ASN A 192 -5.21 -16.81 -1.52
CA ASN A 192 -6.61 -17.06 -1.80
C ASN A 192 -7.16 -18.06 -0.78
N PRO A 193 -8.10 -17.67 0.09
CA PRO A 193 -8.65 -18.59 1.10
C PRO A 193 -9.42 -19.78 0.51
N ARG A 194 -9.76 -19.75 -0.78
CA ARG A 194 -10.47 -20.83 -1.47
C ARG A 194 -9.57 -21.79 -2.23
N ASN A 195 -8.35 -21.39 -2.53
CA ASN A 195 -7.36 -22.21 -3.21
C ASN A 195 -6.11 -22.19 -2.35
N ASP A 196 -5.71 -23.35 -1.85
CA ASP A 196 -4.48 -23.50 -1.07
C ASP A 196 -3.26 -23.33 -1.99
N PHE A 197 -3.02 -22.11 -2.45
CA PHE A 197 -1.89 -21.75 -3.30
C PHE A 197 -0.54 -21.80 -2.56
N SER A 198 -0.55 -22.04 -1.26
CA SER A 198 0.66 -22.17 -0.45
C SER A 198 1.63 -23.23 -1.02
N ASN A 199 1.09 -24.30 -1.64
CA ASN A 199 1.90 -25.35 -2.26
C ASN A 199 2.48 -24.99 -3.65
N ILE A 200 1.89 -24.03 -4.35
CA ILE A 200 2.35 -23.64 -5.69
C ILE A 200 3.43 -22.55 -5.59
N LEU A 201 3.33 -21.67 -4.60
CA LEU A 201 4.23 -20.53 -4.46
C LEU A 201 5.51 -20.84 -3.67
N LEU A 202 5.53 -21.92 -2.88
CA LEU A 202 6.70 -22.28 -2.06
C LEU A 202 7.63 -23.31 -2.71
N GLY A 203 7.40 -23.71 -3.97
CA GLY A 203 8.30 -24.66 -4.66
C GLY A 203 8.47 -25.97 -3.89
N GLY A 204 7.45 -26.42 -3.17
CA GLY A 204 7.52 -27.63 -2.37
C GLY A 204 7.67 -28.85 -3.25
N VAL A 205 8.86 -29.45 -3.23
CA VAL A 205 9.08 -30.84 -3.65
C VAL A 205 8.12 -31.69 -2.83
N ALA A 206 7.13 -32.29 -3.48
CA ALA A 206 6.23 -33.23 -2.85
C ALA A 206 7.06 -34.37 -2.25
N PRO A 207 6.85 -34.77 -0.98
CA PRO A 207 7.49 -35.97 -0.46
C PRO A 207 6.97 -37.17 -1.24
N ILE A 208 7.87 -37.86 -1.93
CA ILE A 208 7.60 -39.17 -2.55
C ILE A 208 7.24 -40.15 -1.43
N LEU A 209 5.95 -40.37 -1.22
CA LEU A 209 5.48 -41.45 -0.40
C LEU A 209 5.86 -42.75 -1.13
N ARG A 210 6.95 -43.38 -0.71
CA ARG A 210 7.23 -44.78 -1.05
C ARG A 210 6.10 -45.64 -0.44
N ARG A 211 5.31 -46.23 -1.30
CA ARG A 211 4.48 -47.38 -0.92
C ARG A 211 5.42 -48.55 -0.85
N ASP A 212 5.74 -48.97 0.35
CA ASP A 212 6.31 -50.30 0.58
C ASP A 212 5.16 -51.30 0.54
N SER A 213 5.35 -52.26 -0.38
CA SER A 213 4.51 -53.43 -0.61
C SER A 213 4.56 -54.42 0.57
#